data_8ed35c2f8f636dd535dfb38906e94b53
#
_entry.id   8ed35c2f8f636dd535dfb38906e94b53
#
_cell.length_a   1.000
_cell.length_b   1.000
_cell.length_c   1.000
_cell.angle_alpha   90.00
_cell.angle_beta   90.00
_cell.angle_gamma   90.00
#
_symmetry.space_group_name_H-M   'P 1'
#
loop_
_entity.id
_entity.type
_entity.pdbx_description
1 polymer ?
#
loop_
_entity_poly.entity_id
_entity_poly.type
_entity_poly.pdbx_seq_one_letter_code
_entity_poly.pdbx_strand_id
1 'polypeptide(L)'
;MRRYVLVGAAVIALSAVAACDEKLSDLAGPTPNLQPTLSSIQQEIFNTTDSSGRQACTNCHTDAGRTPVAGMVLRTGASHANLVGVASNAKAGAIRVIPGDPENSYLIHKLEGRPGIVGTPMPRGNVLLTEGQILVIKRWIALGARND
;
A
#
# COMPACT_ATOMS: atom_id res chain seq x y z
N MET A 1 -45.48 38.97 35.54
CA MET A 1 -44.28 39.05 34.71
C MET A 1 -43.48 37.75 34.90
N ARG A 2 -43.57 36.81 33.97
CA ARG A 2 -42.86 35.52 34.02
C ARG A 2 -41.83 35.52 32.91
N ARG A 3 -40.56 35.48 33.31
CA ARG A 3 -39.43 35.31 32.42
C ARG A 3 -39.23 33.81 32.18
N TYR A 4 -39.41 33.31 30.96
CA TYR A 4 -38.92 31.98 30.53
C TYR A 4 -37.66 32.21 29.72
N VAL A 5 -36.57 31.75 30.28
CA VAL A 5 -35.26 31.73 29.63
C VAL A 5 -35.19 30.51 28.74
N LEU A 6 -34.83 30.74 27.49
CA LEU A 6 -34.53 29.75 26.48
C LEU A 6 -33.27 28.97 26.86
N VAL A 7 -33.43 27.68 27.11
CA VAL A 7 -32.33 26.69 27.15
C VAL A 7 -32.68 25.64 26.11
N GLY A 8 -32.01 25.68 24.98
CA GLY A 8 -32.25 24.67 23.95
C GLY A 8 -31.54 24.97 22.64
N ALA A 9 -30.20 24.88 22.60
CA ALA A 9 -29.47 24.76 21.36
C ALA A 9 -27.97 24.46 21.63
N ALA A 10 -27.63 23.27 22.05
CA ALA A 10 -26.22 22.84 22.08
C ALA A 10 -26.05 21.30 22.20
N VAL A 11 -26.70 20.50 21.37
CA VAL A 11 -26.44 19.03 21.32
C VAL A 11 -26.54 18.51 19.89
N ILE A 12 -26.16 19.22 18.86
CA ILE A 12 -26.09 18.66 17.50
C ILE A 12 -24.79 19.10 16.83
N ALA A 13 -23.66 18.64 17.31
CA ALA A 13 -22.38 18.85 16.60
C ALA A 13 -21.32 17.76 16.84
N LEU A 14 -21.66 16.62 17.48
CA LEU A 14 -20.63 15.59 17.77
C LEU A 14 -20.74 14.29 16.95
N SER A 15 -21.73 14.15 16.10
CA SER A 15 -21.94 12.89 15.34
C SER A 15 -21.32 12.87 13.93
N ALA A 16 -20.76 13.97 13.45
CA ALA A 16 -20.21 14.02 12.09
C ALA A 16 -18.73 13.57 11.97
N VAL A 17 -18.01 13.52 13.08
CA VAL A 17 -16.57 13.18 13.06
C VAL A 17 -16.36 11.66 12.99
N ALA A 18 -17.25 10.87 13.58
CA ALA A 18 -17.11 9.40 13.57
C ALA A 18 -17.33 8.77 12.17
N ALA A 19 -18.21 9.35 11.34
CA ALA A 19 -18.50 8.81 10.01
C ALA A 19 -17.38 9.02 8.98
N CYS A 20 -16.46 9.98 9.22
CA CYS A 20 -15.29 10.16 8.36
C CYS A 20 -14.16 9.18 8.70
N ASP A 21 -14.09 8.76 9.96
CA ASP A 21 -13.05 7.82 10.43
C ASP A 21 -13.34 6.38 9.99
N GLU A 22 -14.62 5.96 10.00
CA GLU A 22 -15.00 4.63 9.48
C GLU A 22 -14.70 4.47 7.98
N LYS A 23 -14.93 5.51 7.16
CA LYS A 23 -14.60 5.46 5.73
C LYS A 23 -13.10 5.41 5.45
N LEU A 24 -12.27 6.03 6.28
CA LEU A 24 -10.81 5.95 6.15
C LEU A 24 -10.29 4.56 6.54
N SER A 25 -10.84 3.94 7.57
CA SER A 25 -10.48 2.59 7.99
C SER A 25 -10.86 1.53 6.94
N ASP A 26 -12.01 1.70 6.27
CA ASP A 26 -12.42 0.82 5.16
C ASP A 26 -11.49 0.94 3.94
N LEU A 27 -11.02 2.15 3.64
CA LEU A 27 -10.05 2.39 2.55
C LEU A 27 -8.64 1.92 2.89
N ALA A 28 -8.18 2.15 4.11
CA ALA A 28 -6.85 1.74 4.57
C ALA A 28 -6.80 0.23 4.88
N GLY A 29 -7.97 -0.41 5.12
CA GLY A 29 -8.06 -1.81 5.45
C GLY A 29 -7.29 -2.15 6.72
N PRO A 30 -6.58 -3.30 6.77
CA PRO A 30 -5.90 -3.77 7.96
C PRO A 30 -4.66 -2.96 8.36
N THR A 31 -4.33 -1.88 7.65
CA THR A 31 -3.13 -1.06 7.89
C THR A 31 -3.48 0.44 8.03
N PRO A 32 -4.21 0.83 9.09
CA PRO A 32 -4.72 2.21 9.23
C PRO A 32 -3.61 3.28 9.35
N ASN A 33 -2.41 2.88 9.77
CA ASN A 33 -1.26 3.78 9.95
C ASN A 33 -0.31 3.84 8.75
N LEU A 34 -0.66 3.19 7.64
CA LEU A 34 0.18 3.13 6.45
C LEU A 34 0.42 4.54 5.88
N GLN A 35 1.69 4.91 5.76
CA GLN A 35 2.15 6.19 5.23
C GLN A 35 2.81 6.01 3.85
N PRO A 36 2.83 7.04 3.00
CA PRO A 36 3.48 7.00 1.70
C PRO A 36 5.00 7.19 1.79
N THR A 37 5.64 6.40 2.66
CA THR A 37 7.09 6.29 2.84
C THR A 37 7.53 4.85 2.65
N LEU A 38 8.77 4.64 2.19
CA LEU A 38 9.26 3.26 2.02
C LEU A 38 9.33 2.52 3.34
N SER A 39 9.73 3.18 4.43
CA SER A 39 9.81 2.57 5.75
C SER A 39 8.45 2.05 6.22
N SER A 40 7.38 2.82 6.04
CA SER A 40 6.03 2.39 6.39
C SER A 40 5.53 1.25 5.49
N ILE A 41 5.72 1.36 4.16
CA ILE A 41 5.37 0.31 3.20
C ILE A 41 6.17 -0.98 3.49
N GLN A 42 7.44 -0.86 3.84
CA GLN A 42 8.29 -1.98 4.23
C GLN A 42 7.74 -2.72 5.43
N GLN A 43 7.39 -1.99 6.48
CA GLN A 43 6.91 -2.57 7.72
C GLN A 43 5.51 -3.16 7.56
N GLU A 44 4.57 -2.38 7.04
CA GLU A 44 3.14 -2.72 7.03
C GLU A 44 2.73 -3.64 5.87
N ILE A 45 3.46 -3.59 4.75
CA ILE A 45 3.11 -4.35 3.54
C ILE A 45 4.13 -5.43 3.21
N PHE A 46 5.43 -5.09 3.09
CA PHE A 46 6.40 -6.05 2.60
C PHE A 46 6.76 -7.12 3.63
N ASN A 47 6.89 -6.74 4.90
CA ASN A 47 7.32 -7.65 5.97
C ASN A 47 6.16 -8.34 6.71
N THR A 48 4.92 -7.87 6.56
CA THR A 48 3.83 -8.25 7.46
C THR A 48 2.75 -9.04 6.74
N THR A 49 2.34 -10.16 7.32
CA THR A 49 1.07 -10.82 7.05
C THR A 49 0.01 -10.11 7.87
N ASP A 50 -1.00 -9.56 7.23
CA ASP A 50 -2.02 -8.77 7.90
C ASP A 50 -3.20 -9.61 8.42
N SER A 51 -4.13 -8.97 9.12
CA SER A 51 -5.30 -9.63 9.72
C SER A 51 -6.29 -10.21 8.71
N SER A 52 -6.21 -9.80 7.44
CA SER A 52 -7.00 -10.39 6.35
C SER A 52 -6.43 -11.71 5.83
N GLY A 53 -5.23 -12.10 6.28
CA GLY A 53 -4.49 -13.27 5.81
C GLY A 53 -3.65 -13.00 4.55
N ARG A 54 -3.50 -11.74 4.13
CA ARG A 54 -2.57 -11.37 3.06
C ARG A 54 -1.14 -11.67 3.50
N GLN A 55 -0.45 -12.50 2.72
CA GLN A 55 0.92 -12.88 3.04
C GLN A 55 1.91 -11.72 2.85
N ALA A 56 2.97 -11.70 3.67
CA ALA A 56 4.09 -10.80 3.51
C ALA A 56 4.77 -11.01 2.14
N CYS A 57 5.17 -9.94 1.50
CA CYS A 57 5.87 -10.00 0.20
C CYS A 57 7.23 -10.70 0.34
N THR A 58 7.88 -10.51 1.48
CA THR A 58 9.16 -11.14 1.82
C THR A 58 9.09 -12.65 1.98
N ASN A 59 7.91 -13.27 2.09
CA ASN A 59 7.78 -14.73 2.08
C ASN A 59 8.28 -15.35 0.76
N CYS A 60 8.20 -14.61 -0.35
CA CYS A 60 8.64 -15.05 -1.67
C CYS A 60 9.79 -14.20 -2.23
N HIS A 61 9.77 -12.91 -1.98
CA HIS A 61 10.74 -11.94 -2.48
C HIS A 61 11.86 -11.69 -1.45
N THR A 62 12.66 -12.72 -1.18
CA THR A 62 13.77 -12.71 -0.22
C THR A 62 14.94 -13.53 -0.73
N ASP A 63 16.15 -13.16 -0.30
CA ASP A 63 17.41 -13.89 -0.49
C ASP A 63 17.79 -14.72 0.76
N ALA A 64 16.95 -14.71 1.80
CA ALA A 64 17.18 -15.48 3.02
C ALA A 64 16.92 -16.97 2.78
N GLY A 65 18.00 -17.75 2.56
CA GLY A 65 17.96 -19.21 2.39
C GLY A 65 17.30 -19.71 1.10
N ARG A 66 17.05 -18.82 0.12
CA ARG A 66 16.40 -19.18 -1.16
C ARG A 66 16.73 -18.19 -2.27
N THR A 67 16.55 -18.64 -3.51
CA THR A 67 16.58 -17.72 -4.67
C THR A 67 15.33 -16.84 -4.68
N PRO A 68 15.48 -15.51 -4.74
CA PRO A 68 14.34 -14.59 -4.76
C PRO A 68 13.47 -14.81 -6.00
N VAL A 69 12.16 -14.87 -5.82
CA VAL A 69 11.23 -14.97 -6.96
C VAL A 69 11.37 -13.72 -7.83
N ALA A 70 11.45 -13.92 -9.14
CA ALA A 70 11.71 -12.89 -10.15
C ALA A 70 13.00 -12.07 -9.90
N GLY A 71 13.98 -12.63 -9.17
CA GLY A 71 15.22 -11.93 -8.82
C GLY A 71 15.00 -10.62 -8.05
N MET A 72 13.95 -10.56 -7.22
CA MET A 72 13.57 -9.36 -6.49
C MET A 72 13.62 -9.60 -4.98
N VAL A 73 14.39 -8.78 -4.27
CA VAL A 73 14.53 -8.86 -2.81
C VAL A 73 13.81 -7.67 -2.17
N LEU A 74 12.81 -7.97 -1.32
CA LEU A 74 11.99 -6.96 -0.64
C LEU A 74 12.21 -6.91 0.88
N ARG A 75 13.30 -7.50 1.39
CA ARG A 75 13.64 -7.36 2.81
C ARG A 75 14.09 -5.94 3.15
N THR A 76 13.96 -5.57 4.42
CA THR A 76 14.42 -4.30 4.97
C THR A 76 15.86 -4.00 4.55
N GLY A 77 16.11 -2.78 4.09
CA GLY A 77 17.41 -2.30 3.63
C GLY A 77 17.78 -2.71 2.19
N ALA A 78 17.03 -3.63 1.54
CA ALA A 78 17.30 -4.06 0.18
C ALA A 78 16.21 -3.66 -0.83
N SER A 79 14.98 -3.45 -0.38
CA SER A 79 13.81 -3.22 -1.23
C SER A 79 13.96 -2.04 -2.18
N HIS A 80 14.46 -0.89 -1.71
CA HIS A 80 14.64 0.28 -2.55
C HIS A 80 15.50 -0.02 -3.78
N ALA A 81 16.72 -0.53 -3.54
CA ALA A 81 17.67 -0.86 -4.60
C ALA A 81 17.19 -1.97 -5.55
N ASN A 82 16.23 -2.79 -5.11
CA ASN A 82 15.61 -3.85 -5.92
C ASN A 82 14.36 -3.38 -6.67
N LEU A 83 13.80 -2.23 -6.34
CA LEU A 83 12.56 -1.72 -6.93
C LEU A 83 12.81 -0.52 -7.84
N VAL A 84 13.50 0.52 -7.34
CA VAL A 84 13.51 1.84 -7.97
C VAL A 84 14.50 1.90 -9.13
N GLY A 85 14.01 2.19 -10.32
CA GLY A 85 14.80 2.24 -11.56
C GLY A 85 15.25 0.87 -12.09
N VAL A 86 14.79 -0.24 -11.50
CA VAL A 86 15.26 -1.60 -11.84
C VAL A 86 14.36 -2.24 -12.89
N ALA A 87 14.96 -2.80 -13.93
CA ALA A 87 14.24 -3.57 -14.94
C ALA A 87 13.58 -4.82 -14.34
N SER A 88 12.39 -5.14 -14.81
CA SER A 88 11.67 -6.34 -14.40
C SER A 88 12.23 -7.59 -15.09
N ASN A 89 12.64 -8.58 -14.31
CA ASN A 89 13.02 -9.87 -14.87
C ASN A 89 11.82 -10.68 -15.41
N ALA A 90 10.61 -10.33 -14.96
CA ALA A 90 9.39 -11.04 -15.37
C ALA A 90 8.81 -10.51 -16.68
N LYS A 91 9.03 -9.22 -17.01
CA LYS A 91 8.47 -8.58 -18.20
C LYS A 91 9.53 -7.70 -18.87
N ALA A 92 9.95 -8.09 -20.05
CA ALA A 92 10.91 -7.31 -20.83
C ALA A 92 10.41 -5.90 -21.11
N GLY A 93 11.28 -4.91 -20.99
CA GLY A 93 10.99 -3.49 -21.22
C GLY A 93 10.22 -2.79 -20.07
N ALA A 94 9.78 -3.53 -19.05
CA ALA A 94 9.13 -2.91 -17.89
C ALA A 94 10.14 -2.56 -16.78
N ILE A 95 9.93 -1.43 -16.13
CA ILE A 95 10.67 -1.01 -14.92
C ILE A 95 9.79 -1.28 -13.69
N ARG A 96 10.39 -1.83 -12.64
CA ARG A 96 9.65 -2.21 -11.41
C ARG A 96 8.98 -1.01 -10.76
N VAL A 97 9.73 0.05 -10.51
CA VAL A 97 9.24 1.35 -10.00
C VAL A 97 9.93 2.47 -10.76
N ILE A 98 9.14 3.34 -11.35
CA ILE A 98 9.60 4.56 -12.03
C ILE A 98 9.29 5.74 -11.11
N PRO A 99 10.29 6.42 -10.53
CA PRO A 99 10.06 7.58 -9.67
C PRO A 99 9.20 8.64 -10.36
N GLY A 100 8.16 9.11 -9.67
CA GLY A 100 7.21 10.09 -10.21
C GLY A 100 6.12 9.50 -11.11
N ASP A 101 6.23 8.25 -11.54
CA ASP A 101 5.29 7.63 -12.49
C ASP A 101 4.71 6.30 -11.98
N PRO A 102 3.71 6.34 -11.10
CA PRO A 102 3.06 5.14 -10.61
C PRO A 102 2.32 4.36 -11.71
N GLU A 103 1.78 5.06 -12.72
CA GLU A 103 0.95 4.42 -13.74
C GLU A 103 1.76 3.52 -14.69
N ASN A 104 3.02 3.82 -14.93
CA ASN A 104 3.93 2.99 -15.73
C ASN A 104 4.87 2.12 -14.88
N SER A 105 4.77 2.17 -13.57
CA SER A 105 5.51 1.31 -12.65
C SER A 105 4.93 -0.11 -12.66
N TYR A 106 5.74 -1.09 -13.04
CA TYR A 106 5.28 -2.49 -13.17
C TYR A 106 4.84 -3.10 -11.84
N LEU A 107 5.36 -2.61 -10.72
CA LEU A 107 4.87 -2.97 -9.39
C LEU A 107 3.36 -2.72 -9.28
N ILE A 108 2.90 -1.53 -9.67
CA ILE A 108 1.48 -1.17 -9.62
C ILE A 108 0.65 -2.06 -10.55
N HIS A 109 1.13 -2.33 -11.76
CA HIS A 109 0.44 -3.25 -12.67
C HIS A 109 0.23 -4.63 -12.03
N LYS A 110 1.23 -5.13 -11.32
CA LYS A 110 1.17 -6.43 -10.61
C LYS A 110 0.20 -6.40 -9.43
N LEU A 111 0.16 -5.30 -8.67
CA LEU A 111 -0.74 -5.16 -7.51
C LEU A 111 -2.20 -4.99 -7.94
N GLU A 112 -2.46 -4.25 -9.01
CA GLU A 112 -3.80 -4.03 -9.55
C GLU A 112 -4.30 -5.15 -10.47
N GLY A 113 -3.43 -6.08 -10.85
CA GLY A 113 -3.78 -7.15 -11.81
C GLY A 113 -4.12 -6.64 -13.20
N ARG A 114 -3.44 -5.59 -13.66
CA ARG A 114 -3.72 -4.96 -14.98
C ARG A 114 -3.54 -5.93 -16.14
N PRO A 115 -4.26 -5.72 -17.26
CA PRO A 115 -4.01 -6.46 -18.49
C PRO A 115 -2.54 -6.40 -18.93
N GLY A 116 -2.02 -7.51 -19.46
CA GLY A 116 -0.65 -7.60 -19.96
C GLY A 116 0.43 -7.77 -18.90
N ILE A 117 0.08 -8.08 -17.66
CA ILE A 117 1.06 -8.58 -16.70
C ILE A 117 1.50 -10.01 -17.06
N VAL A 118 2.73 -10.36 -16.71
CA VAL A 118 3.22 -11.74 -16.82
C VAL A 118 2.89 -12.51 -15.54
N GLY A 119 2.24 -13.64 -15.67
CA GLY A 119 1.77 -14.47 -14.56
C GLY A 119 0.57 -13.85 -13.84
N THR A 120 0.42 -14.14 -12.55
CA THR A 120 -0.72 -13.73 -11.73
C THR A 120 -0.52 -12.37 -11.06
N PRO A 121 -1.58 -11.69 -10.62
CA PRO A 121 -1.49 -10.54 -9.72
C PRO A 121 -0.69 -10.84 -8.45
N MET A 122 -0.26 -9.81 -7.75
CA MET A 122 0.47 -9.93 -6.48
C MET A 122 -0.29 -9.21 -5.35
N PRO A 123 -0.21 -9.76 -4.14
CA PRO A 123 0.42 -11.03 -3.75
C PRO A 123 -0.28 -12.24 -4.36
N ARG A 124 0.46 -13.35 -4.52
CA ARG A 124 -0.15 -14.61 -4.98
C ARG A 124 -1.11 -15.15 -3.92
N GLY A 125 -2.29 -15.54 -4.34
CA GLY A 125 -3.33 -16.07 -3.45
C GLY A 125 -4.65 -15.34 -3.60
N ASN A 126 -5.56 -15.59 -2.67
CA ASN A 126 -6.92 -15.06 -2.75
C ASN A 126 -7.10 -13.70 -2.04
N VAL A 127 -6.09 -13.26 -1.29
CA VAL A 127 -6.13 -11.99 -0.56
C VAL A 127 -5.15 -11.01 -1.19
N LEU A 128 -5.68 -10.00 -1.85
CA LEU A 128 -4.92 -8.91 -2.49
C LEU A 128 -4.80 -7.71 -1.54
N LEU A 129 -4.01 -6.72 -1.94
CA LEU A 129 -4.02 -5.43 -1.27
C LEU A 129 -5.35 -4.72 -1.50
N THR A 130 -5.78 -3.94 -0.52
CA THR A 130 -6.93 -3.03 -0.69
C THR A 130 -6.57 -1.88 -1.63
N GLU A 131 -7.58 -1.24 -2.20
CA GLU A 131 -7.38 -0.04 -3.04
C GLU A 131 -6.64 1.06 -2.27
N GLY A 132 -6.95 1.25 -0.98
CA GLY A 132 -6.27 2.21 -0.12
C GLY A 132 -4.79 1.90 0.07
N GLN A 133 -4.43 0.64 0.29
CA GLN A 133 -3.02 0.21 0.38
C GLN A 133 -2.27 0.47 -0.93
N ILE A 134 -2.88 0.15 -2.07
CA ILE A 134 -2.31 0.41 -3.40
C ILE A 134 -2.15 1.91 -3.63
N LEU A 135 -3.15 2.72 -3.24
CA LEU A 135 -3.11 4.18 -3.37
C LEU A 135 -1.93 4.79 -2.59
N VAL A 136 -1.65 4.30 -1.38
CA VAL A 136 -0.50 4.76 -0.59
C VAL A 136 0.82 4.41 -1.29
N ILE A 137 0.95 3.22 -1.85
CA ILE A 137 2.15 2.83 -2.64
C ILE A 137 2.27 3.72 -3.89
N LYS A 138 1.18 3.98 -4.61
CA LYS A 138 1.16 4.90 -5.75
C LYS A 138 1.60 6.31 -5.33
N ARG A 139 1.15 6.78 -4.15
CA ARG A 139 1.55 8.08 -3.61
C ARG A 139 3.04 8.16 -3.30
N TRP A 140 3.62 7.11 -2.69
CA TRP A 140 5.07 7.03 -2.48
C TRP A 140 5.84 7.14 -3.81
N ILE A 141 5.40 6.40 -4.84
CA ILE A 141 6.01 6.46 -6.18
C ILE A 141 5.90 7.87 -6.77
N ALA A 142 4.71 8.48 -6.72
CA ALA A 142 4.46 9.82 -7.25
C ALA A 142 5.32 10.90 -6.55
N LEU A 143 5.64 10.71 -5.26
CA LEU A 143 6.54 11.57 -4.49
C LEU A 143 8.03 11.31 -4.78
N GLY A 144 8.35 10.48 -5.77
CA GLY A 144 9.71 10.22 -6.23
C GLY A 144 10.30 8.91 -5.71
N ALA A 145 9.49 8.02 -5.12
CA ALA A 145 9.90 6.70 -4.62
C ALA A 145 11.15 6.76 -3.72
N ARG A 146 11.17 7.69 -2.77
CA ARG A 146 12.33 7.97 -1.90
C ARG A 146 12.65 6.76 -1.00
N ASN A 147 13.91 6.68 -0.59
CA ASN A 147 14.39 5.71 0.39
C ASN A 147 14.32 6.33 1.80
N ASP A 148 13.12 6.52 2.33
CA ASP A 148 12.80 7.24 3.55
C ASP A 148 12.15 6.35 4.63
#